data_bcf1542ea751b737724a769866f53c45
#
_entry.id   bcf1542ea751b737724a769866f53c45
#
_cell.length_a   1.000
_cell.length_b   1.000
_cell.length_c   1.000
_cell.angle_alpha   90.00
_cell.angle_beta   90.00
_cell.angle_gamma   90.00
#
_symmetry.space_group_name_H-M   'P 1'
#
loop_
_entity.id
_entity.type
_entity.pdbx_description
1 polymer ?
#
loop_
_entity_poly.entity_id
_entity_poly.type
_entity_poly.pdbx_seq_one_letter_code
_entity_poly.pdbx_strand_id
1 'polypeptide(L)'
;GKDVRLAKIINLYGCEIGDETKIGAFVEIQKNAFVGRRCKVSSHTFICEGVTIEDNVFIGHGVTFTNDSYPRVTTDGQLQTEADWKVEKTLVKKGASIGSGATILSKVTIGENAIVGAGSVVTKDVPANTIVAGNPARVLRTLAAGSWQRAAGSKRGNS
;
A
#
# COMPACT_ATOMS: atom_id res chain seq x y z
N GLY A 1 11.84 13.41 -2.68
CA GLY A 1 12.05 13.27 -4.13
C GLY A 1 11.75 14.57 -4.88
N LYS A 2 12.13 14.62 -6.13
CA LYS A 2 11.82 15.74 -7.04
C LYS A 2 10.38 15.64 -7.54
N ASP A 3 9.75 16.78 -7.80
CA ASP A 3 8.40 16.88 -8.37
C ASP A 3 7.31 16.09 -7.60
N VAL A 4 7.52 15.88 -6.31
CA VAL A 4 6.52 15.27 -5.44
C VAL A 4 5.35 16.23 -5.27
N ARG A 5 4.13 15.72 -5.46
CA ARG A 5 2.90 16.51 -5.28
C ARG A 5 2.21 16.11 -3.98
N LEU A 6 2.10 17.05 -3.08
CA LEU A 6 1.48 16.86 -1.77
C LEU A 6 0.15 17.65 -1.72
N ALA A 7 -0.94 16.97 -1.34
CA ALA A 7 -2.19 17.64 -1.05
C ALA A 7 -2.10 18.40 0.29
N LYS A 8 -3.13 19.18 0.62
CA LYS A 8 -3.26 19.82 1.93
C LYS A 8 -3.69 18.79 2.99
N ILE A 9 -3.39 19.10 4.25
CA ILE A 9 -3.80 18.28 5.40
C ILE A 9 -3.25 16.85 5.28
N ILE A 10 -1.95 16.70 5.36
CA ILE A 10 -1.21 15.43 5.37
C ILE A 10 -0.31 15.39 6.59
N ASN A 11 -0.02 14.16 7.06
CA ASN A 11 0.92 13.92 8.15
C ASN A 11 2.07 13.02 7.66
N LEU A 12 3.21 13.62 7.37
CA LEU A 12 4.42 12.93 6.92
C LEU A 12 5.55 13.20 7.90
N TYR A 13 6.10 12.17 8.50
CA TYR A 13 7.24 12.34 9.41
C TYR A 13 8.23 11.17 9.32
N GLY A 14 9.50 11.49 9.08
CA GLY A 14 10.59 10.51 9.02
C GLY A 14 10.47 9.45 7.94
N CYS A 15 9.65 9.68 6.91
CA CYS A 15 9.47 8.80 5.75
C CYS A 15 10.26 9.30 4.54
N GLU A 16 10.45 8.42 3.57
CA GLU A 16 11.06 8.76 2.28
C GLU A 16 10.02 8.64 1.16
N ILE A 17 9.97 9.63 0.27
CA ILE A 17 9.07 9.65 -0.88
C ILE A 17 9.87 9.91 -2.15
N GLY A 18 9.78 8.99 -3.11
CA GLY A 18 10.46 9.06 -4.40
C GLY A 18 9.87 10.09 -5.34
N ASP A 19 10.61 10.38 -6.41
CA ASP A 19 10.29 11.42 -7.39
C ASP A 19 8.92 11.21 -8.07
N GLU A 20 8.27 12.30 -8.45
CA GLU A 20 7.02 12.34 -9.20
C GLU A 20 5.82 11.66 -8.49
N THR A 21 5.96 11.30 -7.22
CA THR A 21 4.90 10.65 -6.42
C THR A 21 3.85 11.67 -5.97
N LYS A 22 2.60 11.24 -5.95
CA LYS A 22 1.45 12.06 -5.56
C LYS A 22 0.83 11.53 -4.28
N ILE A 23 0.73 12.39 -3.26
CA ILE A 23 0.13 12.08 -1.96
C ILE A 23 -1.18 12.86 -1.81
N GLY A 24 -2.28 12.16 -1.61
CA GLY A 24 -3.60 12.70 -1.41
C GLY A 24 -3.81 13.34 -0.04
N ALA A 25 -4.95 14.01 0.14
CA ALA A 25 -5.30 14.63 1.41
C ALA A 25 -5.54 13.60 2.53
N PHE A 26 -5.31 13.99 3.77
CA PHE A 26 -5.52 13.15 4.95
C PHE A 26 -4.72 11.83 4.93
N VAL A 27 -3.62 11.78 4.22
CA VAL A 27 -2.68 10.65 4.24
C VAL A 27 -1.73 10.82 5.42
N GLU A 28 -1.49 9.73 6.13
CA GLU A 28 -0.42 9.64 7.12
C GLU A 28 0.62 8.61 6.66
N ILE A 29 1.90 9.00 6.68
CA ILE A 29 3.04 8.11 6.42
C ILE A 29 4.04 8.29 7.55
N GLN A 30 4.30 7.21 8.27
CA GLN A 30 5.14 7.20 9.46
C GLN A 30 6.63 7.10 9.15
N LYS A 31 7.43 7.33 10.21
CA LYS A 31 8.89 7.19 10.18
C LYS A 31 9.31 5.83 9.59
N ASN A 32 10.44 5.81 8.91
CA ASN A 32 11.02 4.59 8.32
C ASN A 32 10.13 3.86 7.30
N ALA A 33 9.04 4.47 6.84
CA ALA A 33 8.32 4.00 5.67
C ALA A 33 8.94 4.58 4.40
N PHE A 34 8.90 3.80 3.32
CA PHE A 34 9.43 4.19 2.01
C PHE A 34 8.34 4.10 0.94
N VAL A 35 8.21 5.14 0.14
CA VAL A 35 7.34 5.18 -1.05
C VAL A 35 8.20 5.53 -2.27
N GLY A 36 8.25 4.65 -3.23
CA GLY A 36 9.04 4.79 -4.44
C GLY A 36 8.59 5.92 -5.37
N ARG A 37 9.14 5.92 -6.58
CA ARG A 37 8.88 6.96 -7.59
C ARG A 37 7.58 6.68 -8.36
N ARG A 38 6.95 7.77 -8.84
CA ARG A 38 5.75 7.71 -9.69
C ARG A 38 4.63 6.89 -9.08
N CYS A 39 4.53 6.93 -7.77
CA CYS A 39 3.42 6.33 -7.03
C CYS A 39 2.25 7.31 -6.90
N LYS A 40 1.08 6.75 -6.66
CA LYS A 40 -0.08 7.53 -6.24
C LYS A 40 -0.65 6.94 -4.96
N VAL A 41 -0.63 7.72 -3.88
CA VAL A 41 -1.28 7.39 -2.62
C VAL A 41 -2.52 8.26 -2.50
N SER A 42 -3.70 7.64 -2.53
CA SER A 42 -4.98 8.37 -2.48
C SER A 42 -5.34 8.74 -1.04
N SER A 43 -6.33 9.63 -0.89
CA SER A 43 -6.69 10.23 0.39
C SER A 43 -7.07 9.21 1.47
N HIS A 44 -6.89 9.61 2.75
CA HIS A 44 -7.24 8.81 3.92
C HIS A 44 -6.49 7.48 4.05
N THR A 45 -5.34 7.34 3.42
CA THR A 45 -4.49 6.16 3.52
C THR A 45 -3.54 6.29 4.69
N PHE A 46 -3.37 5.20 5.44
CA PHE A 46 -2.42 5.07 6.53
C PHE A 46 -1.31 4.10 6.15
N ILE A 47 -0.07 4.58 6.15
CA ILE A 47 1.14 3.80 5.88
C ILE A 47 2.03 3.85 7.12
N CYS A 48 2.04 2.75 7.87
CA CYS A 48 2.79 2.66 9.11
C CYS A 48 4.29 2.41 8.89
N GLU A 49 5.06 2.55 9.95
CA GLU A 49 6.47 2.19 9.98
C GLU A 49 6.71 0.75 9.50
N GLY A 50 7.79 0.51 8.75
CA GLY A 50 8.16 -0.80 8.21
C GLY A 50 7.55 -1.15 6.86
N VAL A 51 6.69 -0.29 6.30
CA VAL A 51 6.14 -0.48 4.96
C VAL A 51 7.09 0.06 3.90
N THR A 52 7.38 -0.77 2.90
CA THR A 52 8.12 -0.38 1.69
C THR A 52 7.21 -0.53 0.48
N ILE A 53 7.04 0.56 -0.25
CA ILE A 53 6.29 0.61 -1.50
C ILE A 53 7.27 0.93 -2.63
N GLU A 54 7.41 0.02 -3.58
CA GLU A 54 8.28 0.22 -4.74
C GLU A 54 7.68 1.19 -5.77
N ASP A 55 8.34 1.37 -6.91
CA ASP A 55 7.97 2.33 -7.95
C ASP A 55 6.65 1.97 -8.67
N ASN A 56 5.97 2.98 -9.19
CA ASN A 56 4.77 2.86 -10.04
C ASN A 56 3.57 2.17 -9.35
N VAL A 57 3.48 2.23 -8.04
CA VAL A 57 2.40 1.62 -7.27
C VAL A 57 1.21 2.57 -7.12
N PHE A 58 0.02 2.02 -7.25
CA PHE A 58 -1.24 2.71 -6.96
C PHE A 58 -1.82 2.25 -5.63
N ILE A 59 -2.07 3.19 -4.72
CA ILE A 59 -2.78 2.96 -3.46
C ILE A 59 -4.10 3.73 -3.49
N GLY A 60 -5.20 3.00 -3.38
CA GLY A 60 -6.56 3.55 -3.34
C GLY A 60 -6.84 4.37 -2.09
N HIS A 61 -8.07 4.87 -1.98
CA HIS A 61 -8.49 5.67 -0.83
C HIS A 61 -8.69 4.80 0.41
N GLY A 62 -8.32 5.31 1.58
CA GLY A 62 -8.60 4.63 2.84
C GLY A 62 -7.94 3.27 3.00
N VAL A 63 -6.82 3.03 2.35
CA VAL A 63 -6.02 1.81 2.54
C VAL A 63 -5.30 1.90 3.87
N THR A 64 -5.30 0.80 4.61
CA THR A 64 -4.63 0.70 5.92
C THR A 64 -3.60 -0.41 5.92
N PHE A 65 -2.38 -0.08 6.32
CA PHE A 65 -1.32 -1.06 6.61
C PHE A 65 -1.20 -1.27 8.11
N THR A 66 -0.86 -2.49 8.52
CA THR A 66 -0.52 -2.81 9.91
C THR A 66 0.93 -3.27 10.01
N ASN A 67 1.54 -3.12 11.17
CA ASN A 67 2.94 -3.50 11.43
C ASN A 67 3.16 -4.28 12.72
N ASP A 68 2.07 -4.79 13.29
CA ASP A 68 2.08 -5.65 14.47
C ASP A 68 0.98 -6.71 14.34
N SER A 69 1.37 -7.99 14.45
CA SER A 69 0.43 -9.13 14.39
C SER A 69 -0.33 -9.34 15.71
N TYR A 70 0.20 -8.85 16.82
CA TYR A 70 -0.35 -9.06 18.17
C TYR A 70 -0.35 -7.77 18.99
N PRO A 71 -1.03 -6.71 18.53
CA PRO A 71 -1.00 -5.41 19.19
C PRO A 71 -1.54 -5.50 20.62
N ARG A 72 -0.80 -4.89 21.55
CA ARG A 72 -1.18 -4.75 22.95
C ARG A 72 -0.86 -3.33 23.43
N VAL A 73 -1.62 -2.87 24.39
CA VAL A 73 -1.39 -1.58 25.04
C VAL A 73 -0.46 -1.73 26.24
N THR A 74 -0.49 -2.90 26.87
CA THR A 74 0.28 -3.17 28.08
C THR A 74 1.05 -4.49 27.99
N THR A 75 2.21 -4.54 28.67
CA THR A 75 2.97 -5.75 28.97
C THR A 75 3.18 -5.80 30.47
N ASP A 76 2.86 -6.92 31.10
CA ASP A 76 2.96 -7.14 32.56
C ASP A 76 2.30 -6.02 33.40
N GLY A 77 1.16 -5.52 32.92
CA GLY A 77 0.38 -4.46 33.59
C GLY A 77 0.93 -3.05 33.47
N GLN A 78 2.02 -2.85 32.71
CA GLN A 78 2.60 -1.55 32.39
C GLN A 78 2.31 -1.17 30.95
N LEU A 79 2.17 0.13 30.66
CA LEU A 79 2.06 0.62 29.29
C LEU A 79 3.27 0.21 28.46
N GLN A 80 3.03 -0.33 27.28
CA GLN A 80 4.11 -0.66 26.35
C GLN A 80 4.87 0.59 25.90
N THR A 81 6.18 0.39 25.72
CA THR A 81 7.12 1.33 25.13
C THR A 81 7.56 0.82 23.75
N GLU A 82 8.34 1.61 23.01
CA GLU A 82 8.92 1.17 21.73
C GLU A 82 9.81 -0.08 21.84
N ALA A 83 10.31 -0.40 23.04
CA ALA A 83 11.14 -1.58 23.29
C ALA A 83 10.33 -2.88 23.46
N ASP A 84 9.03 -2.79 23.69
CA ASP A 84 8.19 -3.94 24.04
C ASP A 84 7.60 -4.65 22.83
N TRP A 85 7.76 -4.09 21.63
CA TRP A 85 7.26 -4.68 20.40
C TRP A 85 8.25 -4.50 19.24
N LYS A 86 8.06 -5.25 18.18
CA LYS A 86 8.93 -5.24 17.01
C LYS A 86 8.14 -4.91 15.76
N VAL A 87 8.60 -3.89 15.04
CA VAL A 87 8.02 -3.53 13.74
C VAL A 87 8.12 -4.69 12.76
N GLU A 88 6.99 -5.11 12.25
CA GLU A 88 6.87 -6.12 11.20
C GLU A 88 6.83 -5.44 9.83
N LYS A 89 7.65 -5.91 8.89
CA LYS A 89 7.83 -5.29 7.58
C LYS A 89 6.80 -5.78 6.58
N THR A 90 6.35 -4.89 5.70
CA THR A 90 5.47 -5.20 4.56
C THR A 90 6.08 -4.62 3.29
N LEU A 91 5.98 -5.37 2.18
CA LEU A 91 6.53 -4.97 0.89
C LEU A 91 5.44 -4.94 -0.18
N VAL A 92 5.31 -3.82 -0.87
CA VAL A 92 4.49 -3.68 -2.07
C VAL A 92 5.41 -3.51 -3.27
N LYS A 93 5.44 -4.51 -4.14
CA LYS A 93 6.33 -4.53 -5.29
C LYS A 93 5.84 -3.66 -6.43
N LYS A 94 6.77 -3.34 -7.31
CA LYS A 94 6.60 -2.45 -8.46
C LYS A 94 5.33 -2.74 -9.26
N GLY A 95 4.63 -1.68 -9.63
CA GLY A 95 3.46 -1.75 -10.50
C GLY A 95 2.20 -2.33 -9.86
N ALA A 96 2.23 -2.71 -8.58
CA ALA A 96 1.05 -3.22 -7.90
C ALA A 96 -0.03 -2.14 -7.74
N SER A 97 -1.27 -2.56 -7.63
CA SER A 97 -2.42 -1.69 -7.37
C SER A 97 -3.23 -2.21 -6.20
N ILE A 98 -3.46 -1.36 -5.21
CA ILE A 98 -4.25 -1.69 -4.03
C ILE A 98 -5.56 -0.90 -4.06
N GLY A 99 -6.68 -1.60 -4.10
CA GLY A 99 -8.02 -1.03 -4.17
C GLY A 99 -8.41 -0.29 -2.88
N SER A 100 -9.31 0.68 -3.02
CA SER A 100 -9.79 1.51 -1.91
C SER A 100 -10.35 0.67 -0.78
N GLY A 101 -10.09 1.09 0.47
CA GLY A 101 -10.59 0.43 1.66
C GLY A 101 -9.96 -0.93 1.97
N ALA A 102 -8.90 -1.33 1.27
CA ALA A 102 -8.20 -2.57 1.59
C ALA A 102 -7.39 -2.43 2.88
N THR A 103 -7.29 -3.52 3.62
CA THR A 103 -6.41 -3.66 4.79
C THR A 103 -5.31 -4.66 4.47
N ILE A 104 -4.07 -4.26 4.64
CA ILE A 104 -2.89 -5.09 4.39
C ILE A 104 -2.25 -5.44 5.75
N LEU A 105 -2.28 -6.71 6.11
CA LEU A 105 -1.65 -7.17 7.34
C LEU A 105 -0.13 -7.14 7.22
N SER A 106 0.52 -7.10 8.37
CA SER A 106 1.98 -7.13 8.48
C SER A 106 2.59 -8.42 7.90
N LYS A 107 3.88 -8.37 7.57
CA LYS A 107 4.66 -9.47 6.96
C LYS A 107 4.24 -9.90 5.55
N VAL A 108 3.30 -9.20 4.93
CA VAL A 108 2.79 -9.54 3.60
C VAL A 108 3.68 -8.93 2.52
N THR A 109 3.92 -9.68 1.45
CA THR A 109 4.48 -9.18 0.20
C THR A 109 3.37 -9.15 -0.85
N ILE A 110 3.09 -7.96 -1.39
CA ILE A 110 2.24 -7.81 -2.59
C ILE A 110 3.15 -7.90 -3.81
N GLY A 111 2.95 -8.92 -4.63
CA GLY A 111 3.79 -9.21 -5.79
C GLY A 111 3.73 -8.16 -6.89
N GLU A 112 4.72 -8.19 -7.77
CA GLU A 112 4.84 -7.25 -8.90
C GLU A 112 3.59 -7.29 -9.79
N ASN A 113 3.06 -6.11 -10.16
CA ASN A 113 1.85 -5.95 -10.97
C ASN A 113 0.59 -6.65 -10.41
N ALA A 114 0.59 -7.05 -9.15
CA ALA A 114 -0.60 -7.63 -8.53
C ALA A 114 -1.69 -6.58 -8.31
N ILE A 115 -2.93 -7.01 -8.29
CA ILE A 115 -4.08 -6.16 -8.01
C ILE A 115 -4.81 -6.70 -6.78
N VAL A 116 -4.96 -5.85 -5.78
CA VAL A 116 -5.81 -6.11 -4.61
C VAL A 116 -7.14 -5.41 -4.81
N GLY A 117 -8.24 -6.17 -4.78
CA GLY A 117 -9.59 -5.63 -4.92
C GLY A 117 -9.96 -4.69 -3.77
N ALA A 118 -10.85 -3.73 -4.06
CA ALA A 118 -11.34 -2.80 -3.04
C ALA A 118 -11.99 -3.55 -1.86
N GLY A 119 -11.81 -3.03 -0.64
CA GLY A 119 -12.38 -3.60 0.58
C GLY A 119 -11.79 -4.95 1.01
N SER A 120 -10.71 -5.39 0.40
CA SER A 120 -10.08 -6.68 0.71
C SER A 120 -9.26 -6.62 1.99
N VAL A 121 -9.16 -7.77 2.69
CA VAL A 121 -8.22 -7.95 3.81
C VAL A 121 -7.16 -8.95 3.39
N VAL A 122 -5.95 -8.45 3.13
CA VAL A 122 -4.82 -9.27 2.67
C VAL A 122 -4.07 -9.82 3.86
N THR A 123 -4.15 -11.11 4.06
CA THR A 123 -3.57 -11.82 5.21
C THR A 123 -2.36 -12.69 4.86
N LYS A 124 -2.03 -12.82 3.58
CA LYS A 124 -0.92 -13.63 3.05
C LYS A 124 -0.32 -12.96 1.83
N ASP A 125 0.88 -13.39 1.47
CA ASP A 125 1.55 -12.93 0.26
C ASP A 125 0.67 -13.05 -0.98
N VAL A 126 0.74 -12.06 -1.83
CA VAL A 126 0.04 -12.02 -3.11
C VAL A 126 1.04 -12.30 -4.22
N PRO A 127 0.86 -13.35 -5.02
CA PRO A 127 1.76 -13.64 -6.13
C PRO A 127 1.78 -12.51 -7.16
N ALA A 128 2.90 -12.37 -7.87
CA ALA A 128 3.02 -11.42 -8.96
C ALA A 128 1.96 -11.69 -10.05
N ASN A 129 1.52 -10.63 -10.73
CA ASN A 129 0.58 -10.70 -11.83
C ASN A 129 -0.74 -11.44 -11.49
N THR A 130 -1.22 -11.29 -10.27
CA THR A 130 -2.51 -11.87 -9.84
C THR A 130 -3.49 -10.82 -9.36
N ILE A 131 -4.76 -11.15 -9.45
CA ILE A 131 -5.83 -10.39 -8.81
C ILE A 131 -6.30 -11.17 -7.60
N VAL A 132 -6.29 -10.52 -6.44
CA VAL A 132 -6.86 -11.04 -5.20
C VAL A 132 -8.00 -10.15 -4.72
N ALA A 133 -8.99 -10.72 -4.08
CA ALA A 133 -10.06 -9.94 -3.43
C ALA A 133 -10.72 -10.71 -2.29
N GLY A 134 -11.47 -10.00 -1.46
CA GLY A 134 -12.29 -10.54 -0.39
C GLY A 134 -11.66 -10.42 1.00
N ASN A 135 -12.35 -10.95 1.98
CA ASN A 135 -11.92 -11.03 3.38
C ASN A 135 -12.12 -12.45 3.95
N PRO A 136 -11.04 -13.22 4.15
CA PRO A 136 -9.67 -12.92 3.74
C PRO A 136 -9.52 -12.95 2.22
N ALA A 137 -8.60 -12.16 1.68
CA ALA A 137 -8.36 -12.08 0.25
C ALA A 137 -7.91 -13.43 -0.33
N ARG A 138 -8.45 -13.78 -1.50
CA ARG A 138 -8.12 -15.00 -2.24
C ARG A 138 -7.80 -14.66 -3.68
N VAL A 139 -6.96 -15.45 -4.31
CA VAL A 139 -6.66 -15.32 -5.74
C VAL A 139 -7.93 -15.56 -6.56
N LEU A 140 -8.30 -14.60 -7.37
CA LEU A 140 -9.40 -14.68 -8.32
C LEU A 140 -8.91 -15.18 -9.68
N ARG A 141 -7.79 -14.63 -10.15
CA ARG A 141 -7.18 -15.02 -11.43
C ARG A 141 -5.75 -14.49 -11.56
N THR A 142 -5.00 -15.06 -12.47
CA THR A 142 -3.71 -14.58 -12.95
C THR A 142 -3.91 -13.63 -14.13
N LEU A 143 -3.15 -12.55 -14.17
CA LEU A 143 -3.12 -11.62 -15.29
C LEU A 143 -2.20 -12.17 -16.39
N ALA A 144 -2.67 -12.17 -17.63
CA ALA A 144 -1.80 -12.48 -18.77
C ALA A 144 -0.69 -11.42 -18.88
N ALA A 145 0.51 -11.80 -19.30
CA ALA A 145 1.61 -10.88 -19.52
C ALA A 145 1.17 -9.72 -20.43
N GLY A 146 1.38 -8.49 -20.00
CA GLY A 146 0.99 -7.27 -20.73
C GLY A 146 -0.49 -6.93 -20.73
N SER A 147 -1.36 -7.65 -20.03
CA SER A 147 -2.81 -7.36 -19.98
C SER A 147 -3.14 -6.00 -19.34
N TRP A 148 -2.29 -5.51 -18.45
CA TRP A 148 -2.41 -4.20 -17.80
C TRP A 148 -2.08 -3.02 -18.74
N GLN A 149 -1.36 -3.25 -19.84
CA GLN A 149 -1.06 -2.21 -20.83
C GLN A 149 -2.25 -1.90 -21.76
N ARG A 150 -3.18 -2.81 -21.92
CA ARG A 150 -4.30 -2.65 -22.87
C ARG A 150 -5.39 -1.70 -22.40
N ALA A 151 -5.52 -1.48 -21.09
CA ALA A 151 -6.53 -0.56 -20.55
C ALA A 151 -6.20 0.91 -20.82
N ALA A 152 -4.94 1.26 -21.06
CA ALA A 152 -4.50 2.64 -21.33
C ALA A 152 -4.60 3.04 -22.81
N GLY A 153 -4.87 2.12 -23.73
CA GLY A 153 -4.78 2.33 -25.18
C GLY A 153 -6.12 2.37 -25.94
N SER A 154 -7.25 2.18 -25.30
CA SER A 154 -8.56 2.28 -25.95
C SER A 154 -8.95 3.75 -26.07
N LYS A 155 -8.50 4.41 -27.14
CA LYS A 155 -9.11 5.65 -27.63
C LYS A 155 -10.59 5.33 -27.90
N ARG A 156 -11.50 5.98 -27.18
CA ARG A 156 -12.90 6.03 -27.56
C ARG A 156 -12.95 6.68 -28.92
N GLY A 157 -13.24 5.89 -29.96
CA GLY A 157 -13.62 6.45 -31.25
C GLY A 157 -14.87 7.28 -31.05
N ASN A 158 -14.81 8.55 -31.42
CA ASN A 158 -15.98 9.40 -31.59
C ASN A 158 -16.87 8.80 -32.70
N SER A 159 -18.10 8.61 -32.40
CA SER A 159 -19.22 8.62 -33.35
C SER A 159 -20.31 9.48 -32.74
#